data_6b136089167b0b5151b482ab6b7d4454
#
_entry.id   6b136089167b0b5151b482ab6b7d4454
#
_cell.length_a   1.000
_cell.length_b   1.000
_cell.length_c   1.000
_cell.angle_alpha   90.00
_cell.angle_beta   90.00
_cell.angle_gamma   90.00
#
_symmetry.space_group_name_H-M   'P 1'
#
loop_
_entity.id
_entity.type
_entity.pdbx_description
1 polymer ?
#
loop_
_entity_poly.entity_id
_entity_poly.type
_entity_poly.pdbx_seq_one_letter_code
_entity_poly.pdbx_strand_id
1 'polypeptide(L)'
;MSPGNKVATVSAADVRSAISRQLKPHWTAPQGADAEKLVTIIAFTLNSDGTLAGTPELYAQSGVTDANRPQAQRHVELAIRAVKLAAPFKLPADVYSHFHKFTAKFDRQLSQ
;
A
#
# COMPACT_ATOMS: atom_id res chain seq x y z
N MET A 1 10.80 -13.46 -30.42
CA MET A 1 10.41 -13.02 -29.12
C MET A 1 9.91 -14.19 -28.27
N SER A 2 10.43 -14.33 -27.14
CA SER A 2 10.09 -15.48 -26.31
C SER A 2 8.77 -15.23 -25.54
N PRO A 3 7.87 -16.20 -25.56
CA PRO A 3 6.67 -16.11 -24.73
C PRO A 3 6.98 -15.98 -23.24
N GLY A 4 8.13 -16.46 -22.82
CA GLY A 4 8.55 -16.33 -21.42
C GLY A 4 8.66 -14.90 -20.96
N ASN A 5 8.84 -13.98 -21.89
CA ASN A 5 8.90 -12.57 -21.55
C ASN A 5 7.61 -12.07 -20.93
N LYS A 6 6.49 -12.70 -21.25
CA LYS A 6 5.21 -12.29 -20.69
C LYS A 6 5.15 -12.58 -19.22
N VAL A 7 5.70 -13.70 -18.80
CA VAL A 7 5.80 -14.01 -17.37
C VAL A 7 6.74 -13.04 -16.69
N ALA A 8 7.87 -12.77 -17.36
CA ALA A 8 8.88 -11.89 -16.82
C ALA A 8 8.43 -10.43 -16.81
N THR A 9 7.34 -10.10 -17.51
CA THR A 9 6.88 -8.71 -17.59
C THR A 9 6.12 -8.25 -16.36
N VAL A 10 5.76 -9.14 -15.46
CA VAL A 10 5.14 -8.71 -14.21
C VAL A 10 6.23 -8.11 -13.33
N SER A 11 6.37 -6.81 -13.40
CA SER A 11 7.40 -6.09 -12.69
C SER A 11 6.91 -5.62 -11.32
N ALA A 12 7.87 -5.26 -10.46
CA ALA A 12 7.53 -4.68 -9.16
C ALA A 12 6.74 -3.39 -9.33
N ALA A 13 7.03 -2.61 -10.37
CA ALA A 13 6.30 -1.38 -10.63
C ALA A 13 4.85 -1.66 -11.01
N ASP A 14 4.59 -2.70 -11.80
CA ASP A 14 3.23 -3.08 -12.18
C ASP A 14 2.44 -3.55 -10.97
N VAL A 15 3.07 -4.31 -10.08
CA VAL A 15 2.45 -4.78 -8.86
C VAL A 15 2.10 -3.60 -7.96
N ARG A 16 3.04 -2.67 -7.77
CA ARG A 16 2.78 -1.48 -6.96
C ARG A 16 1.64 -0.65 -7.53
N SER A 17 1.59 -0.49 -8.84
CA SER A 17 0.51 0.26 -9.47
C SER A 17 -0.84 -0.41 -9.26
N ALA A 18 -0.90 -1.73 -9.39
CA ALA A 18 -2.13 -2.48 -9.19
C ALA A 18 -2.62 -2.36 -7.75
N ILE A 19 -1.71 -2.45 -6.79
CA ILE A 19 -2.04 -2.30 -5.38
C ILE A 19 -2.51 -0.87 -5.09
N SER A 20 -1.81 0.13 -5.59
CA SER A 20 -2.19 1.53 -5.38
C SER A 20 -3.57 1.84 -5.92
N ARG A 21 -3.90 1.34 -7.09
CA ARG A 21 -5.24 1.55 -7.67
C ARG A 21 -6.34 0.96 -6.80
N GLN A 22 -6.07 -0.18 -6.18
CA GLN A 22 -7.05 -0.83 -5.32
C GLN A 22 -7.15 -0.19 -3.94
N LEU A 23 -6.08 0.46 -3.49
CA LEU A 23 -6.07 1.18 -2.21
C LEU A 23 -6.71 2.56 -2.32
N LYS A 24 -6.57 3.20 -3.44
CA LYS A 24 -6.97 4.60 -3.62
C LYS A 24 -8.40 4.90 -3.18
N PRO A 25 -9.41 4.07 -3.51
CA PRO A 25 -10.79 4.34 -3.07
C PRO A 25 -10.97 4.32 -1.55
N HIS A 26 -10.06 3.72 -0.83
CA HIS A 26 -10.16 3.54 0.62
C HIS A 26 -9.24 4.46 1.40
N TRP A 27 -8.49 5.30 0.70
CA TRP A 27 -7.51 6.19 1.32
C TRP A 27 -7.92 7.64 1.19
N THR A 28 -8.04 8.31 2.34
CA THR A 28 -8.20 9.75 2.39
C THR A 28 -7.12 10.29 3.30
N ALA A 29 -6.21 11.07 2.71
CA ALA A 29 -5.12 11.64 3.47
C ALA A 29 -5.66 12.65 4.49
N PRO A 30 -5.21 12.59 5.75
CA PRO A 30 -5.58 13.60 6.72
C PRO A 30 -5.17 15.00 6.28
N GLN A 31 -5.90 15.98 6.75
CA GLN A 31 -5.58 17.37 6.49
C GLN A 31 -5.17 18.06 7.78
N GLY A 32 -4.52 19.20 7.65
CA GLY A 32 -4.01 19.96 8.78
C GLY A 32 -2.60 20.44 8.51
N ALA A 33 -2.01 21.09 9.52
CA ALA A 33 -0.68 21.66 9.37
C ALA A 33 0.34 20.57 9.05
N ASP A 34 1.06 20.76 7.95
CA ASP A 34 2.12 19.84 7.48
C ASP A 34 1.65 18.40 7.24
N ALA A 35 0.34 18.17 7.18
CA ALA A 35 -0.17 16.80 6.95
C ALA A 35 0.30 16.25 5.61
N GLU A 36 0.51 17.11 4.62
CA GLU A 36 0.97 16.69 3.31
C GLU A 36 2.39 16.11 3.32
N LYS A 37 3.14 16.33 4.39
CA LYS A 37 4.51 15.82 4.52
C LYS A 37 4.56 14.40 5.04
N LEU A 38 3.45 13.91 5.63
CA LEU A 38 3.42 12.58 6.20
C LEU A 38 3.43 11.50 5.11
N VAL A 39 4.30 10.52 5.29
CA VAL A 39 4.38 9.35 4.43
C VAL A 39 4.39 8.13 5.35
N THR A 40 3.46 7.21 5.13
CA THR A 40 3.37 5.97 5.87
C THR A 40 3.55 4.81 4.91
N ILE A 41 4.40 3.86 5.27
CA ILE A 41 4.57 2.64 4.50
C ILE A 41 4.08 1.48 5.36
N ILE A 42 3.12 0.74 4.83
CA ILE A 42 2.51 -0.41 5.50
C ILE A 42 2.98 -1.69 4.83
N ALA A 43 3.42 -2.64 5.63
CA ALA A 43 3.78 -3.98 5.15
C ALA A 43 2.63 -4.93 5.42
N PHE A 44 2.34 -5.79 4.46
CA PHE A 44 1.28 -6.78 4.61
C PHE A 44 1.59 -8.01 3.78
N THR A 45 0.99 -9.12 4.17
CA THR A 45 1.16 -10.41 3.48
C THR A 45 -0.17 -10.83 2.91
N LEU A 46 -0.16 -11.35 1.69
CA LEU A 46 -1.35 -11.83 1.01
C LEU A 46 -1.30 -13.33 0.79
N ASN A 47 -2.45 -13.95 0.98
CA ASN A 47 -2.69 -15.31 0.53
C ASN A 47 -2.87 -15.32 -0.99
N SER A 48 -2.85 -16.50 -1.59
CA SER A 48 -2.95 -16.65 -3.05
C SER A 48 -4.28 -16.17 -3.61
N ASP A 49 -5.29 -16.00 -2.78
CA ASP A 49 -6.59 -15.46 -3.21
C ASP A 49 -6.70 -13.95 -3.00
N GLY A 50 -5.61 -13.31 -2.57
CA GLY A 50 -5.59 -11.87 -2.34
C GLY A 50 -6.05 -11.44 -0.96
N THR A 51 -6.46 -12.37 -0.11
CA THR A 51 -6.84 -12.03 1.26
C THR A 51 -5.62 -11.78 2.12
N LEU A 52 -5.80 -11.01 3.18
CA LEU A 52 -4.70 -10.72 4.09
C LEU A 52 -4.35 -11.94 4.93
N ALA A 53 -3.06 -12.24 5.01
CA ALA A 53 -2.51 -13.23 5.91
C ALA A 53 -1.94 -12.48 7.11
N GLY A 54 -2.73 -12.38 8.15
CA GLY A 54 -2.36 -11.62 9.34
C GLY A 54 -2.73 -10.15 9.24
N THR A 55 -2.24 -9.37 10.18
CA THR A 55 -2.55 -7.96 10.30
C THR A 55 -1.50 -7.11 9.58
N PRO A 56 -1.92 -6.13 8.78
CA PRO A 56 -0.96 -5.16 8.21
C PRO A 56 -0.21 -4.42 9.32
N GLU A 57 1.05 -4.11 9.08
CA GLU A 57 1.90 -3.49 10.08
C GLU A 57 2.61 -2.27 9.52
N LEU A 58 2.93 -1.34 10.40
CA LEU A 58 3.74 -0.19 10.04
C LEU A 58 5.15 -0.66 9.69
N TYR A 59 5.59 -0.34 8.48
CA TYR A 59 6.96 -0.60 8.04
C TYR A 59 7.86 0.59 8.28
N ALA A 60 7.39 1.79 7.89
CA ALA A 60 8.14 3.02 8.08
C ALA A 60 7.20 4.22 8.01
N GLN A 61 7.59 5.29 8.68
CA GLN A 61 6.90 6.56 8.57
C GLN A 61 7.93 7.69 8.51
N SER A 62 7.70 8.65 7.64
CA SER A 62 8.57 9.80 7.48
C SER A 62 7.75 11.08 7.32
N GLY A 63 8.47 12.22 7.29
CA GLY A 63 7.82 13.50 7.12
C GLY A 63 7.15 14.04 8.36
N VAL A 64 7.41 13.45 9.53
CA VAL A 64 6.85 13.93 10.78
C VAL A 64 7.52 15.23 11.18
N THR A 65 6.72 16.24 11.49
CA THR A 65 7.16 17.53 11.99
C THR A 65 6.46 17.82 13.32
N ASP A 66 6.88 18.86 14.01
CA ASP A 66 6.18 19.25 15.23
C ASP A 66 4.72 19.61 14.95
N ALA A 67 4.46 20.21 13.79
CA ALA A 67 3.11 20.63 13.42
C ALA A 67 2.19 19.46 13.12
N ASN A 68 2.69 18.39 12.50
CA ASN A 68 1.85 17.26 12.12
C ASN A 68 1.95 16.07 13.06
N ARG A 69 2.80 16.15 14.10
CA ARG A 69 3.01 15.06 15.03
C ARG A 69 1.70 14.51 15.63
N PRO A 70 0.74 15.36 16.00
CA PRO A 70 -0.53 14.85 16.52
C PRO A 70 -1.30 13.96 15.54
N GLN A 71 -1.03 14.08 14.25
CA GLN A 71 -1.72 13.29 13.21
C GLN A 71 -0.92 12.10 12.73
N ALA A 72 0.32 11.95 13.18
CA ALA A 72 1.20 10.90 12.67
C ALA A 72 0.62 9.50 12.90
N GLN A 73 0.12 9.24 14.11
CA GLN A 73 -0.46 7.93 14.43
C GLN A 73 -1.77 7.71 13.67
N ARG A 74 -2.59 8.76 13.57
CA ARG A 74 -3.83 8.68 12.79
C ARG A 74 -3.56 8.31 11.34
N HIS A 75 -2.50 8.87 10.78
CA HIS A 75 -2.09 8.57 9.40
C HIS A 75 -1.80 7.07 9.25
N VAL A 76 -1.08 6.49 10.21
CA VAL A 76 -0.79 5.06 10.21
C VAL A 76 -2.09 4.24 10.31
N GLU A 77 -2.98 4.61 11.23
CA GLU A 77 -4.24 3.89 11.44
C GLU A 77 -5.11 3.90 10.18
N LEU A 78 -5.20 5.04 9.52
CA LEU A 78 -5.96 5.16 8.29
C LEU A 78 -5.34 4.34 7.16
N ALA A 79 -4.02 4.28 7.11
CA ALA A 79 -3.32 3.48 6.11
C ALA A 79 -3.58 1.98 6.32
N ILE A 80 -3.49 1.52 7.56
CA ILE A 80 -3.80 0.12 7.88
C ILE A 80 -5.25 -0.21 7.53
N ARG A 81 -6.16 0.70 7.86
CA ARG A 81 -7.58 0.53 7.54
C ARG A 81 -7.79 0.42 6.03
N ALA A 82 -7.10 1.25 5.25
CA ALA A 82 -7.22 1.21 3.80
C ALA A 82 -6.81 -0.15 3.23
N VAL A 83 -5.73 -0.73 3.75
CA VAL A 83 -5.29 -2.06 3.34
C VAL A 83 -6.36 -3.10 3.65
N LYS A 84 -6.92 -3.04 4.86
CA LYS A 84 -7.96 -4.00 5.26
C LYS A 84 -9.21 -3.88 4.42
N LEU A 85 -9.60 -2.66 4.06
CA LEU A 85 -10.80 -2.43 3.25
C LEU A 85 -10.60 -2.82 1.80
N ALA A 86 -9.39 -2.70 1.29
CA ALA A 86 -9.10 -3.02 -0.10
C ALA A 86 -9.01 -4.54 -0.34
N ALA A 87 -8.69 -5.31 0.69
CA ALA A 87 -8.59 -6.76 0.55
C ALA A 87 -9.97 -7.38 0.30
N PRO A 88 -10.08 -8.46 -0.47
CA PRO A 88 -8.99 -9.16 -1.15
C PRO A 88 -8.46 -8.39 -2.35
N PHE A 89 -7.14 -8.38 -2.48
CA PHE A 89 -6.50 -7.71 -3.60
C PHE A 89 -6.58 -8.60 -4.84
N LYS A 90 -6.79 -7.96 -5.99
CA LYS A 90 -6.88 -8.69 -7.26
C LYS A 90 -5.59 -8.45 -8.02
N LEU A 91 -4.75 -9.48 -8.02
CA LEU A 91 -3.47 -9.46 -8.70
C LEU A 91 -3.39 -10.69 -9.60
N PRO A 92 -2.59 -10.63 -10.68
CA PRO A 92 -2.37 -11.80 -11.53
C PRO A 92 -1.83 -12.97 -10.73
N ALA A 93 -2.21 -14.19 -11.10
CA ALA A 93 -1.77 -15.40 -10.40
C ALA A 93 -0.25 -15.49 -10.33
N ASP A 94 0.45 -15.02 -11.36
CA ASP A 94 1.90 -15.06 -11.40
C ASP A 94 2.53 -14.26 -10.26
N VAL A 95 1.86 -13.21 -9.81
CA VAL A 95 2.37 -12.41 -8.69
C VAL A 95 2.44 -13.26 -7.45
N TYR A 96 1.38 -14.00 -7.16
CA TYR A 96 1.32 -14.81 -5.93
C TYR A 96 2.29 -15.98 -5.93
N SER A 97 2.71 -16.44 -7.11
CA SER A 97 3.70 -17.51 -7.16
C SER A 97 5.10 -17.04 -6.79
N HIS A 98 5.33 -15.73 -6.78
CA HIS A 98 6.63 -15.16 -6.48
C HIS A 98 6.64 -14.21 -5.28
N PHE A 99 5.51 -13.60 -4.96
CA PHE A 99 5.44 -12.57 -3.93
C PHE A 99 4.27 -12.82 -3.00
N HIS A 100 4.54 -12.79 -1.70
CA HIS A 100 3.50 -12.84 -0.68
C HIS A 100 3.54 -11.61 0.22
N LYS A 101 4.71 -11.00 0.35
CA LYS A 101 4.89 -9.81 1.17
C LYS A 101 4.94 -8.58 0.30
N PHE A 102 4.19 -7.57 0.71
CA PHE A 102 4.05 -6.34 -0.03
C PHE A 102 4.19 -5.15 0.89
N THR A 103 4.58 -4.02 0.33
CA THR A 103 4.52 -2.74 1.02
C THR A 103 3.73 -1.77 0.17
N ALA A 104 3.04 -0.86 0.84
CA ALA A 104 2.29 0.19 0.16
C ALA A 104 2.61 1.52 0.81
N LYS A 105 2.78 2.53 -0.02
CA LYS A 105 3.12 3.88 0.43
C LYS A 105 1.85 4.74 0.42
N PHE A 106 1.60 5.37 1.55
CA PHE A 106 0.45 6.23 1.75
C PHE A 106 0.91 7.66 1.98
N ASP A 107 0.47 8.55 1.13
CA ASP A 107 0.76 9.98 1.22
C ASP A 107 -0.40 10.75 0.61
N ARG A 108 -0.28 12.06 0.55
CA ARG A 108 -1.32 12.89 -0.04
C ARG A 108 -1.55 12.56 -1.52
N GLN A 109 -0.47 12.22 -2.22
CA GLN A 109 -0.55 11.94 -3.65
C GLN A 109 -1.46 10.75 -3.97
N LEU A 110 -1.45 9.74 -3.10
CA LEU A 110 -2.32 8.57 -3.30
C LEU A 110 -3.80 8.93 -3.27
N SER A 111 -4.17 9.97 -2.54
CA SER A 111 -5.58 10.37 -2.42
C SER A 111 -6.06 11.28 -3.55
N GLN A 112 -5.20 11.62 -4.49
CA GLN A 112 -5.52 12.52 -5.60
C GLN A 112 -5.98 11.81 -6.86
#